data_b2511d76e44b342f662eec41ea2637e4
#
_entry.id   b2511d76e44b342f662eec41ea2637e4
#
_cell.length_a   1.000
_cell.length_b   1.000
_cell.length_c   1.000
_cell.angle_alpha   90.00
_cell.angle_beta   90.00
_cell.angle_gamma   90.00
#
_symmetry.space_group_name_H-M   'P 1'
#
loop_
_entity.id
_entity.type
_entity.pdbx_description
1 polymer ?
#
loop_
_entity_poly.entity_id
_entity_poly.type
_entity_poly.pdbx_seq_one_letter_code
_entity_poly.pdbx_strand_id
1 'polypeptide(L)'
;MARGRYWAVPQKPRTRAGSFRADRYDRVPKGWFRHCGTAGLQLPAISLGCWHNFGGPGTDAGHHAGEKALHDNCRAMLRTAFDHGITHFDLANNYGPPPGSAEERVGRILADDFRAHRDELIISTKAGYGMWPGPYGDFGSRKYLLSSLDQSLRRLKLDYVDVFYHHR
;
A
#
# COMPACT_ATOMS: atom_id res chain seq x y z
N MET A 1 -37.28 -25.64 8.99
CA MET A 1 -35.97 -25.11 9.40
C MET A 1 -35.16 -24.86 8.13
N ALA A 2 -35.02 -23.60 7.67
CA ALA A 2 -34.29 -23.25 6.47
C ALA A 2 -32.80 -23.10 6.83
N ARG A 3 -31.96 -23.94 6.28
CA ARG A 3 -30.49 -23.80 6.39
C ARG A 3 -30.07 -22.57 5.60
N GLY A 4 -29.53 -21.57 6.31
CA GLY A 4 -29.00 -20.37 5.70
C GLY A 4 -27.91 -20.72 4.66
N ARG A 5 -28.02 -20.15 3.47
CA ARG A 5 -26.98 -20.23 2.44
C ARG A 5 -25.86 -19.31 2.91
N TYR A 6 -24.80 -19.88 3.44
CA TYR A 6 -23.55 -19.17 3.57
C TYR A 6 -23.06 -18.79 2.18
N TRP A 7 -22.60 -17.57 2.00
CA TRP A 7 -21.96 -17.11 0.77
C TRP A 7 -20.86 -18.08 0.39
N ALA A 8 -21.00 -18.74 -0.75
CA ALA A 8 -19.90 -19.51 -1.32
C ALA A 8 -18.80 -18.51 -1.72
N VAL A 9 -17.66 -18.57 -1.04
CA VAL A 9 -16.47 -17.82 -1.45
C VAL A 9 -16.17 -18.23 -2.89
N PRO A 10 -16.09 -17.29 -3.85
CA PRO A 10 -15.78 -17.63 -5.23
C PRO A 10 -14.46 -18.41 -5.31
N GLN A 11 -14.48 -19.57 -5.95
CA GLN A 11 -13.28 -20.35 -6.21
C GLN A 11 -12.31 -19.49 -7.02
N LYS A 12 -11.08 -19.30 -6.50
CA LYS A 12 -10.06 -18.49 -7.19
C LYS A 12 -9.77 -19.05 -8.57
N PRO A 13 -9.68 -18.19 -9.62
CA PRO A 13 -9.34 -18.65 -10.97
C PRO A 13 -7.93 -19.28 -10.98
N ARG A 14 -7.78 -20.33 -11.80
CA ARG A 14 -6.53 -21.07 -11.99
C ARG A 14 -5.42 -20.12 -12.45
N THR A 15 -4.27 -20.22 -11.80
CA THR A 15 -3.10 -19.34 -11.96
C THR A 15 -2.58 -19.31 -13.41
N ARG A 16 -2.56 -18.11 -14.02
CA ARG A 16 -1.71 -17.81 -15.18
C ARG A 16 -0.30 -17.44 -14.71
N ALA A 17 0.71 -17.61 -15.55
CA ALA A 17 2.07 -17.13 -15.29
C ALA A 17 2.03 -15.65 -14.85
N GLY A 18 2.49 -15.38 -13.61
CA GLY A 18 2.41 -14.05 -12.99
C GLY A 18 1.32 -13.86 -11.93
N SER A 19 0.51 -14.88 -11.62
CA SER A 19 -0.48 -14.81 -10.52
C SER A 19 0.20 -14.89 -9.15
N PHE A 20 -0.46 -14.29 -8.15
CA PHE A 20 -0.06 -14.40 -6.75
C PHE A 20 -0.28 -15.82 -6.20
N ARG A 21 0.47 -16.17 -5.15
CA ARG A 21 0.35 -17.45 -4.47
C ARG A 21 -1.02 -17.61 -3.82
N ALA A 22 -1.71 -18.70 -4.14
CA ALA A 22 -3.00 -19.00 -3.54
C ALA A 22 -2.87 -19.40 -2.04
N ASP A 23 -1.74 -20.03 -1.67
CA ASP A 23 -1.46 -20.56 -0.32
C ASP A 23 -0.74 -19.56 0.60
N ARG A 24 -0.67 -18.25 0.26
CA ARG A 24 0.11 -17.26 1.01
C ARG A 24 -0.29 -17.13 2.48
N TYR A 25 -1.56 -17.34 2.80
CA TYR A 25 -2.07 -17.26 4.17
C TYR A 25 -1.86 -18.56 4.97
N ASP A 26 -1.71 -19.69 4.30
CA ASP A 26 -1.45 -20.99 4.95
C ASP A 26 0.01 -21.13 5.35
N ARG A 27 0.90 -20.29 4.80
CA ARG A 27 2.35 -20.36 5.00
C ARG A 27 2.87 -19.47 6.12
N VAL A 28 2.03 -18.58 6.65
CA VAL A 28 2.44 -17.69 7.73
C VAL A 28 2.28 -18.35 9.10
N PRO A 29 3.10 -18.01 10.10
CA PRO A 29 3.00 -18.58 11.44
C PRO A 29 1.65 -18.29 12.10
N LYS A 30 1.22 -19.14 13.02
CA LYS A 30 0.06 -18.84 13.88
C LYS A 30 0.30 -17.50 14.62
N GLY A 31 -0.71 -16.63 14.60
CA GLY A 31 -0.62 -15.29 15.21
C GLY A 31 0.14 -14.27 14.36
N TRP A 32 0.32 -14.55 13.09
CA TRP A 32 0.86 -13.59 12.12
C TRP A 32 0.02 -12.32 12.01
N PHE A 33 -1.30 -12.48 11.91
CA PHE A 33 -2.25 -11.37 11.92
C PHE A 33 -2.73 -11.09 13.34
N ARG A 34 -2.64 -9.83 13.77
CA ARG A 34 -2.95 -9.38 15.14
C ARG A 34 -3.97 -8.25 15.10
N HIS A 35 -4.92 -8.30 16.01
CA HIS A 35 -5.89 -7.23 16.16
C HIS A 35 -5.21 -5.92 16.57
N CYS A 36 -5.63 -4.83 15.93
CA CYS A 36 -5.24 -3.48 16.29
C CYS A 36 -6.21 -2.95 17.37
N GLY A 37 -5.89 -3.26 18.64
CA GLY A 37 -6.74 -2.89 19.77
C GLY A 37 -8.16 -3.45 19.60
N THR A 38 -9.17 -2.57 19.70
CA THR A 38 -10.59 -2.90 19.58
C THR A 38 -11.19 -2.58 18.20
N ALA A 39 -10.34 -2.16 17.23
CA ALA A 39 -10.80 -1.63 15.95
C ALA A 39 -11.31 -2.70 14.95
N GLY A 40 -11.21 -3.98 15.25
CA GLY A 40 -11.54 -5.06 14.31
C GLY A 40 -10.54 -5.25 13.17
N LEU A 41 -9.65 -4.29 12.93
CA LEU A 41 -8.58 -4.38 11.95
C LEU A 41 -7.52 -5.37 12.42
N GLN A 42 -7.07 -6.24 11.51
CA GLN A 42 -5.93 -7.13 11.75
C GLN A 42 -4.73 -6.70 10.90
N LEU A 43 -3.60 -6.52 11.53
CA LEU A 43 -2.34 -6.18 10.85
C LEU A 43 -1.42 -7.40 10.82
N PRO A 44 -0.66 -7.63 9.74
CA PRO A 44 0.38 -8.64 9.71
C PRO A 44 1.50 -8.27 10.70
N ALA A 45 2.27 -9.24 11.14
CA ALA A 45 3.37 -9.03 12.08
C ALA A 45 4.48 -8.12 11.51
N ILE A 46 4.56 -8.02 10.18
CA ILE A 46 5.52 -7.20 9.44
C ILE A 46 4.76 -6.38 8.40
N SER A 47 5.12 -5.11 8.26
CA SER A 47 4.62 -4.21 7.21
C SER A 47 5.75 -3.88 6.24
N LEU A 48 5.42 -3.66 4.97
CA LEU A 48 6.37 -3.16 3.98
C LEU A 48 6.34 -1.63 3.97
N GLY A 49 7.44 -1.00 4.40
CA GLY A 49 7.63 0.44 4.30
C GLY A 49 8.03 0.84 2.87
N CYS A 50 7.26 1.77 2.28
CA CYS A 50 7.44 2.22 0.92
C CYS A 50 8.00 3.65 0.87
N TRP A 51 9.12 3.88 1.55
CA TRP A 51 9.74 5.20 1.58
C TRP A 51 10.67 5.41 0.36
N HIS A 52 11.94 5.80 0.60
CA HIS A 52 12.89 6.15 -0.46
C HIS A 52 13.17 5.01 -1.46
N ASN A 53 13.03 3.76 -1.07
CA ASN A 53 13.13 2.61 -1.97
C ASN A 53 12.06 2.59 -3.09
N PHE A 54 10.99 3.35 -2.92
CA PHE A 54 9.89 3.49 -3.87
C PHE A 54 9.85 4.86 -4.54
N GLY A 55 10.81 5.75 -4.24
CA GLY A 55 10.92 7.09 -4.81
C GLY A 55 11.35 7.11 -6.27
N GLY A 56 11.63 8.31 -6.79
CA GLY A 56 12.11 8.51 -8.13
C GLY A 56 13.59 8.12 -8.35
N PRO A 57 14.09 8.27 -9.58
CA PRO A 57 15.50 8.09 -9.89
C PRO A 57 16.40 8.98 -9.02
N GLY A 58 17.53 8.43 -8.57
CA GLY A 58 18.46 9.16 -7.68
C GLY A 58 18.24 8.88 -6.18
N THR A 59 17.29 8.02 -5.82
CA THR A 59 17.22 7.45 -4.48
C THR A 59 18.23 6.32 -4.28
N ASP A 60 18.56 5.97 -3.02
CA ASP A 60 19.56 4.92 -2.73
C ASP A 60 19.25 3.58 -3.42
N ALA A 61 17.98 3.28 -3.66
CA ALA A 61 17.54 2.08 -4.39
C ALA A 61 17.69 2.20 -5.92
N GLY A 62 17.89 3.41 -6.45
CA GLY A 62 17.85 3.70 -7.87
C GLY A 62 19.12 4.31 -8.48
N HIS A 63 20.21 4.38 -7.71
CA HIS A 63 21.42 5.09 -8.15
C HIS A 63 21.99 4.64 -9.52
N HIS A 64 21.64 3.45 -9.99
CA HIS A 64 22.17 2.89 -11.24
C HIS A 64 21.11 2.31 -12.17
N ALA A 65 19.82 2.40 -11.80
CA ALA A 65 18.74 1.85 -12.60
C ALA A 65 17.88 2.97 -13.20
N GLY A 66 17.59 2.89 -14.49
CA GLY A 66 16.61 3.76 -15.13
C GLY A 66 15.19 3.54 -14.52
N GLU A 67 14.27 4.46 -14.80
CA GLU A 67 12.89 4.44 -14.26
C GLU A 67 12.19 3.08 -14.40
N LYS A 68 12.39 2.40 -15.53
CA LYS A 68 11.80 1.07 -15.76
C LYS A 68 12.35 0.03 -14.77
N ALA A 69 13.65 -0.05 -14.60
CA ALA A 69 14.27 -1.03 -13.69
C ALA A 69 13.88 -0.77 -12.22
N LEU A 70 13.80 0.50 -11.83
CA LEU A 70 13.32 0.88 -10.51
C LEU A 70 11.85 0.49 -10.31
N HIS A 71 10.99 0.73 -11.30
CA HIS A 71 9.59 0.32 -11.25
C HIS A 71 9.46 -1.20 -11.14
N ASP A 72 10.18 -1.96 -11.95
CA ASP A 72 10.16 -3.43 -11.95
C ASP A 72 10.65 -4.00 -10.61
N ASN A 73 11.66 -3.39 -9.98
CA ASN A 73 12.13 -3.77 -8.64
C ASN A 73 11.08 -3.49 -7.56
N CYS A 74 10.46 -2.30 -7.57
CA CYS A 74 9.36 -1.98 -6.65
C CYS A 74 8.19 -2.95 -6.81
N ARG A 75 7.84 -3.27 -8.04
CA ARG A 75 6.80 -4.25 -8.37
C ARG A 75 7.13 -5.63 -7.80
N ALA A 76 8.38 -6.08 -7.98
CA ALA A 76 8.85 -7.35 -7.44
C ALA A 76 8.79 -7.37 -5.90
N MET A 77 9.19 -6.28 -5.22
CA MET A 77 9.11 -6.16 -3.76
C MET A 77 7.67 -6.27 -3.25
N LEU A 78 6.72 -5.53 -3.83
CA LEU A 78 5.30 -5.58 -3.44
C LEU A 78 4.71 -6.97 -3.65
N ARG A 79 5.00 -7.60 -4.80
CA ARG A 79 4.51 -8.95 -5.12
C ARG A 79 5.08 -9.99 -4.18
N THR A 80 6.40 -9.94 -3.92
CA THR A 80 7.06 -10.85 -2.99
C THR A 80 6.51 -10.69 -1.57
N ALA A 81 6.34 -9.46 -1.10
CA ALA A 81 5.75 -9.19 0.21
C ALA A 81 4.36 -9.82 0.34
N PHE A 82 3.49 -9.56 -0.62
CA PHE A 82 2.13 -10.10 -0.63
C PHE A 82 2.09 -11.63 -0.69
N ASP A 83 2.95 -12.25 -1.51
CA ASP A 83 3.07 -13.71 -1.60
C ASP A 83 3.61 -14.36 -0.32
N HIS A 84 4.19 -13.58 0.59
CA HIS A 84 4.62 -14.00 1.92
C HIS A 84 3.67 -13.57 3.06
N GLY A 85 2.46 -13.13 2.73
CA GLY A 85 1.45 -12.72 3.72
C GLY A 85 1.72 -11.37 4.36
N ILE A 86 2.61 -10.55 3.80
CA ILE A 86 2.79 -9.14 4.18
C ILE A 86 1.76 -8.34 3.38
N THR A 87 0.63 -8.08 4.01
CA THR A 87 -0.53 -7.44 3.37
C THR A 87 -0.63 -5.94 3.66
N HIS A 88 0.22 -5.41 4.54
CA HIS A 88 0.24 -3.99 4.89
C HIS A 88 1.39 -3.27 4.17
N PHE A 89 1.05 -2.31 3.31
CA PHE A 89 1.98 -1.40 2.65
C PHE A 89 1.84 0.00 3.24
N ASP A 90 2.94 0.52 3.78
CA ASP A 90 2.96 1.77 4.52
C ASP A 90 3.66 2.88 3.74
N LEU A 91 2.91 3.94 3.45
CA LEU A 91 3.34 5.10 2.68
C LEU A 91 3.24 6.40 3.48
N ALA A 92 3.60 7.50 2.85
CA ALA A 92 3.26 8.86 3.25
C ALA A 92 3.22 9.76 2.02
N ASN A 93 2.47 10.87 2.11
CA ASN A 93 2.31 11.80 1.00
C ASN A 93 3.64 12.40 0.51
N ASN A 94 4.61 12.57 1.42
CA ASN A 94 5.92 13.15 1.12
C ASN A 94 7.00 12.11 0.77
N TYR A 95 6.67 10.81 0.76
CA TYR A 95 7.68 9.78 0.44
C TYR A 95 8.14 9.87 -1.01
N GLY A 96 9.45 9.74 -1.16
CA GLY A 96 10.21 9.91 -2.39
C GLY A 96 11.70 9.85 -2.11
N PRO A 97 12.52 10.73 -2.67
CA PRO A 97 12.23 11.91 -3.50
C PRO A 97 11.79 11.60 -4.95
N PRO A 98 11.16 12.55 -5.66
CA PRO A 98 10.51 13.75 -5.10
C PRO A 98 9.29 13.40 -4.25
N PRO A 99 8.80 14.31 -3.37
CA PRO A 99 7.59 14.07 -2.56
C PRO A 99 6.41 13.60 -3.42
N GLY A 100 5.75 12.51 -2.99
CA GLY A 100 4.64 11.90 -3.71
C GLY A 100 5.01 10.81 -4.70
N SER A 101 6.28 10.72 -5.12
CA SER A 101 6.71 9.75 -6.15
C SER A 101 6.56 8.29 -5.71
N ALA A 102 6.71 8.01 -4.42
CA ALA A 102 6.47 6.68 -3.88
C ALA A 102 5.01 6.26 -4.02
N GLU A 103 4.07 7.14 -3.65
CA GLU A 103 2.63 6.89 -3.84
C GLU A 103 2.26 6.73 -5.32
N GLU A 104 2.83 7.53 -6.22
CA GLU A 104 2.58 7.40 -7.66
C GLU A 104 3.05 6.07 -8.21
N ARG A 105 4.23 5.62 -7.82
CA ARG A 105 4.78 4.34 -8.25
C ARG A 105 3.98 3.17 -7.71
N VAL A 106 3.72 3.16 -6.41
CA VAL A 106 2.90 2.13 -5.77
C VAL A 106 1.50 2.13 -6.37
N GLY A 107 0.90 3.29 -6.59
CA GLY A 107 -0.42 3.42 -7.21
C GLY A 107 -0.51 2.83 -8.62
N ARG A 108 0.53 2.98 -9.45
CA ARG A 108 0.60 2.29 -10.75
C ARG A 108 0.62 0.77 -10.58
N ILE A 109 1.45 0.27 -9.66
CA ILE A 109 1.57 -1.17 -9.40
C ILE A 109 0.28 -1.75 -8.82
N LEU A 110 -0.37 -1.04 -7.87
CA LEU A 110 -1.66 -1.44 -7.32
C LEU A 110 -2.73 -1.56 -8.39
N ALA A 111 -2.81 -0.58 -9.30
CA ALA A 111 -3.77 -0.60 -10.40
C ALA A 111 -3.52 -1.74 -11.39
N ASP A 112 -2.26 -2.07 -11.66
CA ASP A 112 -1.88 -3.08 -12.64
C ASP A 112 -1.98 -4.52 -12.09
N ASP A 113 -1.49 -4.74 -10.86
CA ASP A 113 -1.31 -6.08 -10.32
C ASP A 113 -2.32 -6.45 -9.22
N PHE A 114 -2.77 -5.48 -8.41
CA PHE A 114 -3.47 -5.74 -7.15
C PHE A 114 -4.95 -5.37 -7.15
N ARG A 115 -5.50 -4.89 -8.26
CA ARG A 115 -6.90 -4.46 -8.31
C ARG A 115 -7.87 -5.55 -7.81
N ALA A 116 -7.64 -6.81 -8.19
CA ALA A 116 -8.45 -7.94 -7.75
C ALA A 116 -8.18 -8.39 -6.30
N HIS A 117 -7.19 -7.78 -5.65
CA HIS A 117 -6.73 -8.11 -4.29
C HIS A 117 -6.81 -6.92 -3.34
N ARG A 118 -7.47 -5.81 -3.75
CA ARG A 118 -7.54 -4.59 -2.92
C ARG A 118 -8.09 -4.87 -1.51
N ASP A 119 -9.10 -5.72 -1.42
CA ASP A 119 -9.74 -6.08 -0.15
C ASP A 119 -8.89 -7.04 0.72
N GLU A 120 -7.81 -7.56 0.18
CA GLU A 120 -6.82 -8.36 0.92
C GLU A 120 -5.65 -7.50 1.43
N LEU A 121 -5.60 -6.20 1.09
CA LEU A 121 -4.52 -5.29 1.45
C LEU A 121 -4.96 -4.27 2.49
N ILE A 122 -4.02 -3.92 3.35
CA ILE A 122 -4.08 -2.72 4.19
C ILE A 122 -3.13 -1.70 3.57
N ILE A 123 -3.66 -0.59 3.11
CA ILE A 123 -2.86 0.53 2.58
C ILE A 123 -2.94 1.67 3.58
N SER A 124 -1.80 2.06 4.11
CA SER A 124 -1.69 3.23 4.96
C SER A 124 -0.91 4.35 4.27
N THR A 125 -1.33 5.59 4.53
CA THR A 125 -0.54 6.77 4.19
C THR A 125 -0.63 7.81 5.28
N LYS A 126 0.15 8.88 5.18
CA LYS A 126 0.33 9.88 6.23
C LYS A 126 0.49 11.26 5.62
N ALA A 127 0.13 12.29 6.39
CA ALA A 127 0.36 13.68 6.03
C ALA A 127 0.85 14.48 7.24
N GLY A 128 1.78 15.42 7.02
CA GLY A 128 2.35 16.23 8.09
C GLY A 128 3.58 17.03 7.67
N TYR A 129 4.21 16.68 6.55
CA TYR A 129 5.37 17.41 5.99
C TYR A 129 4.96 18.28 4.80
N GLY A 130 5.80 19.27 4.46
CA GLY A 130 5.55 20.20 3.37
C GLY A 130 5.34 19.53 2.02
N MET A 131 4.21 19.81 1.37
CA MET A 131 3.82 19.25 0.09
C MET A 131 3.59 20.31 -1.00
N TRP A 132 3.25 21.54 -0.61
CA TRP A 132 3.07 22.68 -1.54
C TRP A 132 3.41 23.98 -0.85
N PRO A 133 3.73 25.03 -1.61
CA PRO A 133 4.10 26.33 -1.05
C PRO A 133 2.93 27.03 -0.35
N GLY A 134 3.28 27.95 0.57
CA GLY A 134 2.33 28.80 1.29
C GLY A 134 1.90 28.20 2.64
N PRO A 135 1.04 28.92 3.37
CA PRO A 135 0.79 28.64 4.80
C PRO A 135 -0.10 27.41 5.05
N TYR A 136 -0.59 26.76 4.00
CA TYR A 136 -1.52 25.62 4.13
C TYR A 136 -0.96 24.30 3.61
N GLY A 137 0.32 24.29 3.22
CA GLY A 137 0.97 23.14 2.58
C GLY A 137 1.77 22.25 3.52
N ASP A 138 1.70 22.45 4.84
CA ASP A 138 2.48 21.73 5.85
C ASP A 138 1.66 21.51 7.13
N PHE A 139 2.22 20.72 8.06
CA PHE A 139 1.66 20.36 9.36
C PHE A 139 0.33 19.60 9.31
N GLY A 140 -0.57 19.81 10.27
CA GLY A 140 -1.71 18.96 10.51
C GLY A 140 -3.05 19.68 10.60
N SER A 141 -3.20 20.87 9.96
CA SER A 141 -4.52 21.49 9.92
C SER A 141 -5.54 20.60 9.22
N ARG A 142 -6.81 20.67 9.62
CA ARG A 142 -7.90 19.95 8.94
C ARG A 142 -7.89 20.18 7.41
N LYS A 143 -7.65 21.44 7.01
CA LYS A 143 -7.54 21.81 5.58
C LYS A 143 -6.41 21.04 4.90
N TYR A 144 -5.22 21.01 5.50
CA TYR A 144 -4.06 20.30 4.97
C TYR A 144 -4.30 18.80 4.89
N LEU A 145 -4.82 18.19 5.96
CA LEU A 145 -5.05 16.74 6.03
C LEU A 145 -6.05 16.28 4.96
N LEU A 146 -7.18 16.99 4.78
CA LEU A 146 -8.15 16.65 3.75
C LEU A 146 -7.56 16.79 2.35
N SER A 147 -6.89 17.91 2.06
CA SER A 147 -6.24 18.13 0.76
C SER A 147 -5.14 17.10 0.48
N SER A 148 -4.39 16.72 1.52
CA SER A 148 -3.34 15.69 1.41
C SER A 148 -3.93 14.32 1.12
N LEU A 149 -5.01 13.94 1.80
CA LEU A 149 -5.69 12.66 1.54
C LEU A 149 -6.21 12.58 0.11
N ASP A 150 -6.89 13.63 -0.37
CA ASP A 150 -7.38 13.68 -1.74
C ASP A 150 -6.25 13.55 -2.78
N GLN A 151 -5.11 14.17 -2.52
CA GLN A 151 -3.93 14.07 -3.39
C GLN A 151 -3.31 12.67 -3.32
N SER A 152 -3.21 12.08 -2.13
CA SER A 152 -2.70 10.71 -1.93
C SER A 152 -3.57 9.68 -2.65
N LEU A 153 -4.89 9.76 -2.53
CA LEU A 153 -5.81 8.88 -3.23
C LEU A 153 -5.64 8.94 -4.76
N ARG A 154 -5.46 10.16 -5.32
CA ARG A 154 -5.18 10.31 -6.75
C ARG A 154 -3.85 9.66 -7.16
N ARG A 155 -2.76 9.86 -6.40
CA ARG A 155 -1.45 9.24 -6.68
C ARG A 155 -1.52 7.72 -6.54
N LEU A 156 -2.16 7.23 -5.49
CA LEU A 156 -2.35 5.80 -5.23
C LEU A 156 -3.34 5.12 -6.18
N LYS A 157 -4.17 5.90 -6.92
CA LYS A 157 -5.26 5.40 -7.78
C LYS A 157 -6.27 4.54 -7.00
N LEU A 158 -6.58 4.95 -5.79
CA LEU A 158 -7.49 4.28 -4.87
C LEU A 158 -8.65 5.20 -4.49
N ASP A 159 -9.79 4.61 -4.15
CA ASP A 159 -10.97 5.33 -3.64
C ASP A 159 -10.88 5.56 -2.13
N TYR A 160 -10.09 4.76 -1.42
CA TYR A 160 -9.85 4.86 0.02
C TYR A 160 -8.49 4.28 0.41
N VAL A 161 -7.99 4.72 1.57
CA VAL A 161 -6.91 4.05 2.32
C VAL A 161 -7.48 3.46 3.61
N ASP A 162 -6.87 2.42 4.13
CA ASP A 162 -7.35 1.71 5.32
C ASP A 162 -6.94 2.43 6.60
N VAL A 163 -5.78 3.10 6.57
CA VAL A 163 -5.25 3.90 7.68
C VAL A 163 -4.67 5.21 7.16
N PHE A 164 -5.07 6.31 7.77
CA PHE A 164 -4.52 7.62 7.48
C PHE A 164 -3.91 8.21 8.75
N TYR A 165 -2.61 8.45 8.74
CA TYR A 165 -1.88 8.97 9.90
C TYR A 165 -1.68 10.48 9.84
N HIS A 166 -1.74 11.12 10.99
CA HIS A 166 -1.09 12.41 11.21
C HIS A 166 0.40 12.13 11.47
N HIS A 167 1.27 12.59 10.58
CA HIS A 167 2.66 12.17 10.55
C HIS A 167 3.52 12.87 11.61
N ARG A 168 3.16 14.15 11.96
CA ARG A 168 3.80 14.97 13.01
C ARG A 168 2.91 16.14 13.43
#